data_4244e5f9911b55e6f0ca760c2daa6f95
#
_entry.id   4244e5f9911b55e6f0ca760c2daa6f95
#
_cell.length_a   1.000
_cell.length_b   1.000
_cell.length_c   1.000
_cell.angle_alpha   90.00
_cell.angle_beta   90.00
_cell.angle_gamma   90.00
#
_symmetry.space_group_name_H-M   'P 1'
#
loop_
_entity.id
_entity.type
_entity.pdbx_description
1 polymer ?
#
loop_
_entity_poly.entity_id
_entity_poly.type
_entity_poly.pdbx_seq_one_letter_code
_entity_poly.pdbx_strand_id
1 'polypeptide(L)'
;MAKVELKQPIVQEISENIKDAQSVVVVDYRGLTVAEDTQLRKALREAGVTYKVYKNTLVSRAVEGTQFESLRDVLEGPNAFAISTEDATAPARVLAKFAKTAPALEIKAGVVEGTYYDEAGMKAVAAVPSREELLSKLLGSLQSPITNLARVLNQIAEKGGAADAAVEAAPAEETAAAEEPAETPACLLYTSPRP
;
A
#
# COMPACT_ATOMS: atom_id res chain seq x y z
N MET A 1 19.35 17.89 36.16
CA MET A 1 18.22 17.02 36.57
C MET A 1 16.91 17.51 35.94
N ALA A 2 16.58 18.79 35.97
CA ALA A 2 15.30 19.34 35.43
C ALA A 2 14.93 19.03 33.96
N LYS A 3 15.90 18.73 33.10
CA LYS A 3 15.62 18.42 31.68
C LYS A 3 15.07 17.00 31.43
N VAL A 4 15.16 16.09 32.37
CA VAL A 4 14.66 14.71 32.25
C VAL A 4 13.17 14.68 32.57
N GLU A 5 12.74 15.39 33.59
CA GLU A 5 11.34 15.46 34.03
C GLU A 5 10.43 16.06 32.94
N LEU A 6 10.93 17.05 32.20
CA LEU A 6 10.17 17.64 31.07
C LEU A 6 10.07 16.74 29.84
N LYS A 7 10.91 15.72 29.73
CA LYS A 7 10.92 14.79 28.59
C LYS A 7 10.14 13.51 28.87
N GLN A 8 9.97 13.14 30.13
CA GLN A 8 9.19 11.95 30.52
C GLN A 8 7.75 11.99 30.01
N PRO A 9 6.98 13.08 30.17
CA PRO A 9 5.61 13.13 29.67
C PRO A 9 5.54 12.98 28.14
N ILE A 10 6.53 13.50 27.41
CA ILE A 10 6.57 13.34 25.94
C ILE A 10 6.83 11.87 25.56
N VAL A 11 7.73 11.18 26.28
CA VAL A 11 7.99 9.76 26.03
C VAL A 11 6.75 8.93 26.37
N GLN A 12 6.04 9.27 27.43
CA GLN A 12 4.78 8.61 27.80
C GLN A 12 3.71 8.82 26.72
N GLU A 13 3.51 10.04 26.25
CA GLU A 13 2.61 10.34 25.14
C GLU A 13 2.96 9.53 23.88
N ILE A 14 4.25 9.45 23.54
CA ILE A 14 4.71 8.64 22.39
C ILE A 14 4.41 7.15 22.64
N SER A 15 4.69 6.65 23.83
CA SER A 15 4.47 5.23 24.14
C SER A 15 2.99 4.85 24.15
N GLU A 16 2.11 5.75 24.60
CA GLU A 16 0.66 5.57 24.52
C GLU A 16 0.17 5.53 23.08
N ASN A 17 0.56 6.53 22.28
CA ASN A 17 0.18 6.58 20.87
C ASN A 17 0.70 5.36 20.06
N ILE A 18 1.88 4.81 20.42
CA ILE A 18 2.46 3.64 19.76
C ILE A 18 1.80 2.34 20.23
N LYS A 19 1.41 2.22 21.49
CA LYS A 19 0.73 1.02 22.01
C LYS A 19 -0.62 0.78 21.35
N ASP A 20 -1.36 1.86 21.11
CA ASP A 20 -2.67 1.81 20.49
C ASP A 20 -2.60 1.73 18.96
N ALA A 21 -1.38 1.88 18.39
CA ALA A 21 -1.17 1.93 16.95
C ALA A 21 -1.20 0.54 16.30
N GLN A 22 -1.96 0.39 15.23
CA GLN A 22 -1.90 -0.75 14.33
C GLN A 22 -0.77 -0.63 13.32
N SER A 23 -0.45 0.60 12.92
CA SER A 23 0.66 0.86 12.00
C SER A 23 1.38 2.17 12.32
N VAL A 24 2.69 2.15 12.10
CA VAL A 24 3.58 3.30 12.24
C VAL A 24 4.44 3.39 11.00
N VAL A 25 4.38 4.51 10.30
CA VAL A 25 5.17 4.77 9.09
C VAL A 25 6.12 5.93 9.34
N VAL A 26 7.37 5.73 8.99
CA VAL A 26 8.45 6.73 9.11
C VAL A 26 8.72 7.34 7.75
N VAL A 27 8.67 8.67 7.69
CA VAL A 27 8.91 9.43 6.45
C VAL A 27 9.93 10.54 6.67
N ASP A 28 10.68 10.84 5.62
CA ASP A 28 11.50 12.05 5.56
C ASP A 28 10.66 13.19 4.97
N TYR A 29 10.58 14.30 5.70
CA TYR A 29 9.79 15.47 5.30
C TYR A 29 10.65 16.60 4.72
N ARG A 30 11.93 16.35 4.47
CA ARG A 30 12.81 17.36 3.89
C ARG A 30 12.38 17.76 2.49
N GLY A 31 12.52 19.03 2.18
CA GLY A 31 12.23 19.55 0.85
C GLY A 31 10.77 19.82 0.57
N LEU A 32 9.86 19.52 1.51
CA LEU A 32 8.46 19.91 1.41
C LEU A 32 8.30 21.42 1.65
N THR A 33 7.45 22.04 0.85
CA THR A 33 7.00 23.41 1.11
C THR A 33 5.97 23.45 2.23
N VAL A 34 5.81 24.60 2.87
CA VAL A 34 4.81 24.77 3.95
C VAL A 34 3.38 24.49 3.46
N ALA A 35 3.09 24.84 2.20
CA ALA A 35 1.79 24.57 1.60
C ALA A 35 1.54 23.07 1.44
N GLU A 36 2.52 22.32 0.97
CA GLU A 36 2.46 20.87 0.81
C GLU A 36 2.34 20.15 2.15
N ASP A 37 3.14 20.54 3.16
CA ASP A 37 3.04 19.95 4.51
C ASP A 37 1.66 20.19 5.13
N THR A 38 1.08 21.39 4.91
CA THR A 38 -0.27 21.70 5.38
C THR A 38 -1.33 20.82 4.70
N GLN A 39 -1.22 20.60 3.40
CA GLN A 39 -2.12 19.72 2.66
C GLN A 39 -1.95 18.25 3.08
N LEU A 40 -0.71 17.80 3.29
CA LEU A 40 -0.40 16.46 3.79
C LEU A 40 -1.03 16.22 5.17
N ARG A 41 -0.85 17.16 6.10
CA ARG A 41 -1.46 17.09 7.44
C ARG A 41 -2.98 17.05 7.39
N LYS A 42 -3.58 17.80 6.47
CA LYS A 42 -5.02 17.79 6.27
C LYS A 42 -5.50 16.44 5.78
N ALA A 43 -4.87 15.90 4.72
CA ALA A 43 -5.22 14.60 4.14
C ALA A 43 -5.03 13.45 5.13
N LEU A 44 -3.96 13.46 5.94
CA LEU A 44 -3.73 12.46 6.98
C LEU A 44 -4.76 12.54 8.10
N ARG A 45 -5.15 13.76 8.51
CA ARG A 45 -6.20 13.95 9.53
C ARG A 45 -7.57 13.48 9.04
N GLU A 46 -7.90 13.71 7.77
CA GLU A 46 -9.13 13.22 7.15
C GLU A 46 -9.17 11.68 7.08
N ALA A 47 -7.98 11.05 7.00
CA ALA A 47 -7.84 9.60 7.03
C ALA A 47 -7.69 9.01 8.45
N GLY A 48 -7.87 9.80 9.51
CA GLY A 48 -7.75 9.33 10.90
C GLY A 48 -6.31 9.02 11.34
N VAL A 49 -5.30 9.52 10.61
CA VAL A 49 -3.89 9.28 10.89
C VAL A 49 -3.29 10.42 11.69
N THR A 50 -2.65 10.11 12.80
CA THR A 50 -1.90 11.08 13.61
C THR A 50 -0.52 11.27 13.02
N TYR A 51 -0.23 12.48 12.53
CA TYR A 51 1.07 12.83 11.97
C TYR A 51 1.80 13.81 12.90
N LYS A 52 2.92 13.37 13.45
CA LYS A 52 3.75 14.17 14.37
C LYS A 52 5.23 13.98 14.09
N VAL A 53 6.00 15.02 14.34
CA VAL A 53 7.47 15.00 14.28
C VAL A 53 7.99 14.90 15.70
N TYR A 54 8.72 13.84 15.96
CA TYR A 54 9.34 13.59 17.26
C TYR A 54 10.86 13.54 17.13
N LYS A 55 11.53 13.73 18.25
CA LYS A 55 12.99 13.55 18.30
C LYS A 55 13.32 12.05 18.30
N ASN A 56 14.20 11.62 17.39
CA ASN A 56 14.58 10.22 17.21
C ASN A 56 14.98 9.50 18.51
N THR A 57 15.76 10.17 19.37
CA THR A 57 16.18 9.62 20.66
C THR A 57 15.03 9.39 21.66
N LEU A 58 13.92 10.12 21.56
CA LEU A 58 12.73 9.91 22.40
C LEU A 58 11.90 8.74 21.86
N VAL A 59 11.77 8.67 20.54
CA VAL A 59 11.08 7.56 19.87
C VAL A 59 11.83 6.24 20.09
N SER A 60 13.16 6.23 19.94
CA SER A 60 13.97 5.03 20.20
C SER A 60 13.73 4.45 21.61
N ARG A 61 13.60 5.31 22.62
CA ARG A 61 13.26 4.85 23.99
C ARG A 61 11.82 4.41 24.17
N ALA A 62 10.89 5.03 23.45
CA ALA A 62 9.48 4.69 23.53
C ALA A 62 9.14 3.38 22.80
N VAL A 63 9.94 3.03 21.78
CA VAL A 63 9.77 1.83 20.94
C VAL A 63 10.45 0.60 21.59
N GLU A 64 11.39 0.79 22.50
CA GLU A 64 12.04 -0.31 23.25
C GLU A 64 10.99 -1.19 23.94
N GLY A 65 10.99 -2.49 23.63
CA GLY A 65 10.03 -3.47 24.18
C GLY A 65 8.65 -3.48 23.53
N THR A 66 8.47 -2.82 22.39
CA THR A 66 7.23 -2.87 21.60
C THR A 66 7.43 -3.62 20.29
N GLN A 67 6.35 -3.92 19.58
CA GLN A 67 6.37 -4.57 18.25
C GLN A 67 7.09 -3.72 17.18
N PHE A 68 7.37 -2.45 17.49
CA PHE A 68 7.96 -1.47 16.58
C PHE A 68 9.46 -1.30 16.77
N GLU A 69 10.13 -2.19 17.52
CA GLU A 69 11.56 -2.10 17.79
C GLU A 69 12.42 -2.10 16.51
N SER A 70 11.96 -2.80 15.47
CA SER A 70 12.62 -2.84 14.16
C SER A 70 12.75 -1.47 13.46
N LEU A 71 11.96 -0.45 13.87
CA LEU A 71 12.13 0.91 13.34
C LEU A 71 13.38 1.62 13.83
N ARG A 72 14.03 1.12 14.90
CA ARG A 72 15.19 1.76 15.52
C ARG A 72 16.35 1.96 14.54
N ASP A 73 16.57 1.00 13.65
CA ASP A 73 17.65 1.04 12.67
C ASP A 73 17.43 2.10 11.58
N VAL A 74 16.18 2.54 11.40
CA VAL A 74 15.78 3.53 10.36
C VAL A 74 15.63 4.94 10.92
N LEU A 75 15.80 5.14 12.24
CA LEU A 75 15.65 6.44 12.90
C LEU A 75 16.80 7.43 12.63
N GLU A 76 17.45 7.35 11.48
CA GLU A 76 18.49 8.29 11.08
C GLU A 76 17.92 9.48 10.31
N GLY A 77 18.43 10.67 10.58
CA GLY A 77 18.03 11.92 9.94
C GLY A 77 16.70 12.51 10.47
N PRO A 78 16.08 13.45 9.74
CA PRO A 78 14.80 14.05 10.11
C PRO A 78 13.67 13.08 9.78
N ASN A 79 12.92 12.71 10.79
CA ASN A 79 11.84 11.76 10.65
C ASN A 79 10.53 12.36 11.15
N ALA A 80 9.48 12.12 10.39
CA ALA A 80 8.11 12.32 10.83
C ALA A 80 7.41 10.95 10.92
N PHE A 81 6.49 10.84 11.86
CA PHE A 81 5.79 9.62 12.19
C PHE A 81 4.31 9.77 11.87
N ALA A 82 3.81 8.89 11.03
CA ALA A 82 2.39 8.74 10.75
C ALA A 82 1.89 7.48 11.47
N ILE A 83 1.04 7.68 12.45
CA ILE A 83 0.52 6.65 13.37
C ILE A 83 -0.96 6.48 13.07
N SER A 84 -1.40 5.25 12.84
CA SER A 84 -2.82 4.91 12.67
C SER A 84 -3.26 3.87 13.69
N THR A 85 -4.47 4.10 14.24
CA THR A 85 -5.11 3.23 15.22
C THR A 85 -6.26 2.42 14.62
N GLU A 86 -6.87 2.89 13.54
CA GLU A 86 -8.05 2.25 12.94
C GLU A 86 -7.67 1.42 11.71
N ASP A 87 -7.08 2.07 10.71
CA ASP A 87 -6.71 1.44 9.43
C ASP A 87 -5.20 1.26 9.33
N ALA A 88 -4.71 0.03 9.35
CA ALA A 88 -3.30 -0.28 9.24
C ALA A 88 -2.65 0.21 7.92
N THR A 89 -3.41 0.26 6.82
CA THR A 89 -2.92 0.66 5.49
C THR A 89 -3.12 2.14 5.17
N ALA A 90 -3.94 2.87 5.94
CA ALA A 90 -4.28 4.26 5.68
C ALA A 90 -3.06 5.18 5.55
N PRO A 91 -2.09 5.17 6.50
CA PRO A 91 -0.94 6.07 6.41
C PRO A 91 -0.09 5.79 5.17
N ALA A 92 0.17 4.52 4.85
CA ALA A 92 0.94 4.14 3.67
C ALA A 92 0.28 4.61 2.37
N ARG A 93 -1.04 4.43 2.25
CA ARG A 93 -1.82 4.82 1.08
C ARG A 93 -1.84 6.33 0.87
N VAL A 94 -2.08 7.12 1.93
CA VAL A 94 -2.11 8.59 1.83
C VAL A 94 -0.72 9.13 1.50
N LEU A 95 0.31 8.65 2.19
CA LEU A 95 1.70 9.05 1.95
C LEU A 95 2.17 8.72 0.54
N ALA A 96 1.86 7.52 0.03
CA ALA A 96 2.22 7.14 -1.33
C ALA A 96 1.46 7.93 -2.41
N LYS A 97 0.19 8.29 -2.16
CA LYS A 97 -0.55 9.21 -3.04
C LYS A 97 0.11 10.58 -3.06
N PHE A 98 0.49 11.07 -1.90
CA PHE A 98 1.11 12.39 -1.76
C PHE A 98 2.53 12.43 -2.33
N ALA A 99 3.32 11.36 -2.18
CA ALA A 99 4.66 11.25 -2.76
C ALA A 99 4.66 11.35 -4.30
N LYS A 100 3.55 11.01 -4.96
CA LYS A 100 3.39 11.24 -6.41
C LYS A 100 3.24 12.71 -6.78
N THR A 101 2.69 13.52 -5.86
CA THR A 101 2.48 14.97 -6.05
C THR A 101 3.69 15.77 -5.61
N ALA A 102 4.32 15.33 -4.50
CA ALA A 102 5.49 15.97 -3.90
C ALA A 102 6.65 14.93 -3.84
N PRO A 103 7.52 14.91 -4.85
CA PRO A 103 8.61 13.92 -4.91
C PRO A 103 9.67 14.08 -3.83
N ALA A 104 9.63 15.19 -3.08
CA ALA A 104 10.50 15.43 -1.94
C ALA A 104 10.13 14.60 -0.70
N LEU A 105 8.95 13.99 -0.67
CA LEU A 105 8.53 13.12 0.42
C LEU A 105 9.03 11.70 0.19
N GLU A 106 9.94 11.23 1.03
CA GLU A 106 10.48 9.87 0.98
C GLU A 106 9.92 9.03 2.14
N ILE A 107 9.37 7.86 1.81
CA ILE A 107 8.95 6.88 2.79
C ILE A 107 10.16 5.99 3.08
N LYS A 108 10.66 6.01 4.32
CA LYS A 108 11.83 5.20 4.70
C LYS A 108 11.46 3.77 5.02
N ALA A 109 10.57 3.59 5.95
CA ALA A 109 10.10 2.28 6.38
C ALA A 109 8.79 2.41 7.16
N GLY A 110 8.18 1.29 7.45
CA GLY A 110 7.03 1.24 8.33
C GLY A 110 6.82 -0.13 8.93
N VAL A 111 6.10 -0.17 10.02
CA VAL A 111 5.62 -1.40 10.62
C VAL A 111 4.11 -1.40 10.55
N VAL A 112 3.56 -2.44 9.97
CA VAL A 112 2.12 -2.65 9.80
C VAL A 112 1.77 -3.99 10.46
N GLU A 113 0.89 -3.98 11.44
CA GLU A 113 0.46 -5.17 12.19
C GLU A 113 1.66 -6.00 12.74
N GLY A 114 2.70 -5.32 13.24
CA GLY A 114 3.89 -5.96 13.77
C GLY A 114 4.90 -6.47 12.72
N THR A 115 4.59 -6.34 11.44
CA THR A 115 5.51 -6.72 10.35
C THR A 115 6.26 -5.49 9.85
N TYR A 116 7.58 -5.59 9.80
CA TYR A 116 8.44 -4.54 9.26
C TYR A 116 8.41 -4.56 7.73
N TYR A 117 8.24 -3.39 7.15
CA TYR A 117 8.29 -3.17 5.70
C TYR A 117 9.30 -2.08 5.38
N ASP A 118 10.18 -2.37 4.46
CA ASP A 118 11.08 -1.43 3.83
C ASP A 118 10.37 -0.56 2.79
N GLU A 119 11.03 0.39 2.19
CA GLU A 119 10.47 1.31 1.19
C GLU A 119 9.70 0.58 0.08
N ALA A 120 10.29 -0.49 -0.47
CA ALA A 120 9.65 -1.29 -1.52
C ALA A 120 8.38 -2.00 -1.01
N GLY A 121 8.43 -2.56 0.20
CA GLY A 121 7.29 -3.18 0.87
C GLY A 121 6.19 -2.18 1.18
N MET A 122 6.54 -0.97 1.63
CA MET A 122 5.58 0.09 1.90
C MET A 122 4.84 0.55 0.63
N LYS A 123 5.50 0.56 -0.52
CA LYS A 123 4.85 0.84 -1.81
C LYS A 123 3.85 -0.25 -2.19
N ALA A 124 4.14 -1.51 -1.88
CA ALA A 124 3.21 -2.61 -2.09
C ALA A 124 2.00 -2.53 -1.14
N VAL A 125 2.23 -2.24 0.16
CA VAL A 125 1.16 -2.01 1.14
C VAL A 125 0.29 -0.82 0.74
N ALA A 126 0.87 0.26 0.22
CA ALA A 126 0.14 1.43 -0.24
C ALA A 126 -0.76 1.16 -1.47
N ALA A 127 -0.48 0.11 -2.24
CA ALA A 127 -1.33 -0.32 -3.35
C ALA A 127 -2.60 -1.06 -2.88
N VAL A 128 -2.64 -1.51 -1.62
CA VAL A 128 -3.81 -2.18 -1.04
C VAL A 128 -4.92 -1.16 -0.79
N PRO A 129 -6.13 -1.37 -1.32
CA PRO A 129 -7.26 -0.48 -1.08
C PRO A 129 -7.74 -0.57 0.38
N SER A 130 -8.64 0.34 0.77
CA SER A 130 -9.23 0.33 2.11
C SER A 130 -10.04 -0.94 2.36
N ARG A 131 -10.25 -1.27 3.64
CA ARG A 131 -11.06 -2.40 4.06
C ARG A 131 -12.46 -2.37 3.43
N GLU A 132 -13.07 -1.19 3.38
CA GLU A 132 -14.39 -1.00 2.78
C GLU A 132 -14.39 -1.25 1.26
N GLU A 133 -13.37 -0.77 0.57
CA GLU A 133 -13.21 -1.02 -0.86
C GLU A 133 -12.96 -2.50 -1.17
N LEU A 134 -12.21 -3.20 -0.32
CA LEU A 134 -11.98 -4.64 -0.44
C LEU A 134 -13.29 -5.43 -0.24
N LEU A 135 -14.06 -5.08 0.78
CA LEU A 135 -15.37 -5.68 1.03
C LEU A 135 -16.33 -5.40 -0.12
N SER A 136 -16.35 -4.18 -0.64
CA SER A 136 -17.17 -3.82 -1.81
C SER A 136 -16.78 -4.61 -3.05
N LYS A 137 -15.48 -4.77 -3.32
CA LYS A 137 -14.99 -5.61 -4.42
C LYS A 137 -15.34 -7.08 -4.25
N LEU A 138 -15.24 -7.61 -3.02
CA LEU A 138 -15.64 -8.97 -2.71
C LEU A 138 -17.13 -9.19 -2.95
N LEU A 139 -17.97 -8.32 -2.43
CA LEU A 139 -19.42 -8.39 -2.65
C LEU A 139 -19.77 -8.26 -4.14
N GLY A 140 -19.12 -7.35 -4.85
CA GLY A 140 -19.28 -7.19 -6.30
C GLY A 140 -18.87 -8.44 -7.08
N SER A 141 -17.80 -9.11 -6.68
CA SER A 141 -17.35 -10.35 -7.32
C SER A 141 -18.32 -11.52 -7.08
N LEU A 142 -18.95 -11.58 -5.90
CA LEU A 142 -19.98 -12.58 -5.59
C LEU A 142 -21.28 -12.35 -6.36
N GLN A 143 -21.65 -11.08 -6.61
CA GLN A 143 -22.83 -10.74 -7.38
C GLN A 143 -22.61 -10.81 -8.91
N SER A 144 -21.35 -10.72 -9.35
CA SER A 144 -20.97 -10.66 -10.76
C SER A 144 -21.52 -11.81 -11.61
N PRO A 145 -21.51 -13.09 -11.18
CA PRO A 145 -22.07 -14.19 -11.97
C PRO A 145 -23.57 -14.02 -12.24
N ILE A 146 -24.31 -13.58 -11.23
CA ILE A 146 -25.77 -13.39 -11.32
C ILE A 146 -26.10 -12.21 -12.24
N THR A 147 -25.40 -11.09 -12.07
CA THR A 147 -25.61 -9.89 -12.90
C THR A 147 -25.17 -10.13 -14.34
N ASN A 148 -24.10 -10.87 -14.57
CA ASN A 148 -23.66 -11.23 -15.92
C ASN A 148 -24.66 -12.15 -16.61
N LEU A 149 -25.21 -13.15 -15.90
CA LEU A 149 -26.27 -14.00 -16.43
C LEU A 149 -27.50 -13.18 -16.83
N ALA A 150 -27.95 -12.28 -15.94
CA ALA A 150 -29.11 -11.41 -16.24
C ALA A 150 -28.82 -10.51 -17.44
N ARG A 151 -27.61 -9.98 -17.56
CA ARG A 151 -27.19 -9.15 -18.70
C ARG A 151 -27.23 -9.94 -20.01
N VAL A 152 -26.67 -11.18 -20.00
CA VAL A 152 -26.68 -12.05 -21.18
C VAL A 152 -28.09 -12.40 -21.57
N LEU A 153 -28.99 -12.75 -20.62
CA LEU A 153 -30.38 -13.01 -20.88
C LEU A 153 -31.10 -11.79 -21.49
N ASN A 154 -30.87 -10.60 -20.97
CA ASN A 154 -31.40 -9.37 -21.55
C ASN A 154 -30.88 -9.11 -22.96
N GLN A 155 -29.56 -9.34 -23.20
CA GLN A 155 -29.00 -9.21 -24.54
C GLN A 155 -29.57 -10.23 -25.54
N ILE A 156 -29.84 -11.45 -25.08
CA ILE A 156 -30.54 -12.47 -25.90
C ILE A 156 -31.96 -12.04 -26.17
N ALA A 157 -32.68 -11.52 -25.16
CA ALA A 157 -34.04 -11.03 -25.34
C ALA A 157 -34.13 -9.83 -26.30
N GLU A 158 -33.18 -8.91 -26.22
CA GLU A 158 -33.07 -7.75 -27.14
C GLU A 158 -32.68 -8.17 -28.56
N LYS A 159 -31.77 -9.15 -28.70
CA LYS A 159 -31.35 -9.69 -30.00
C LYS A 159 -32.26 -10.81 -30.52
N GLY A 160 -32.92 -11.54 -29.63
CA GLY A 160 -33.80 -12.65 -29.94
C GLY A 160 -35.21 -12.26 -30.40
N GLY A 161 -35.48 -10.94 -30.61
CA GLY A 161 -36.66 -10.46 -31.35
C GLY A 161 -36.51 -10.61 -32.87
N ALA A 162 -35.37 -11.13 -33.36
CA ALA A 162 -35.18 -11.43 -34.79
C ALA A 162 -34.29 -12.67 -34.94
N ALA A 163 -34.93 -13.78 -35.34
CA ALA A 163 -34.39 -15.00 -35.97
C ALA A 163 -33.56 -15.95 -35.07
N ASP A 164 -34.17 -17.02 -34.68
CA ASP A 164 -33.95 -18.40 -35.08
C ASP A 164 -32.51 -18.79 -35.48
N ALA A 165 -32.03 -19.85 -34.81
CA ALA A 165 -30.95 -20.74 -35.20
C ALA A 165 -29.49 -20.24 -35.09
N ALA A 166 -28.85 -20.66 -34.05
CA ALA A 166 -27.69 -21.54 -34.11
C ALA A 166 -27.23 -21.89 -32.70
N VAL A 167 -27.67 -23.02 -32.26
CA VAL A 167 -27.01 -23.80 -31.23
C VAL A 167 -25.74 -24.31 -31.89
N GLU A 168 -24.62 -23.77 -31.48
CA GLU A 168 -23.36 -24.49 -31.66
C GLU A 168 -22.54 -24.37 -30.37
N ALA A 169 -22.33 -25.53 -29.84
CA ALA A 169 -21.66 -25.84 -28.60
C ALA A 169 -20.27 -25.27 -28.55
N ALA A 170 -19.99 -24.62 -27.46
CA ALA A 170 -18.61 -24.44 -27.02
C ALA A 170 -18.13 -25.74 -26.36
N PRO A 171 -17.01 -26.30 -26.74
CA PRO A 171 -16.34 -27.25 -25.90
C PRO A 171 -15.54 -26.53 -24.82
N ALA A 172 -15.77 -26.96 -23.61
CA ALA A 172 -14.83 -26.83 -22.54
C ALA A 172 -13.64 -27.74 -22.83
N GLU A 173 -12.46 -27.19 -22.74
CA GLU A 173 -11.23 -27.93 -22.49
C GLU A 173 -10.36 -26.96 -21.70
N GLU A 174 -10.18 -27.21 -20.46
CA GLU A 174 -9.41 -28.22 -19.77
C GLU A 174 -7.93 -27.81 -19.67
N THR A 175 -7.65 -27.49 -18.44
CA THR A 175 -6.42 -27.66 -17.70
C THR A 175 -5.37 -28.58 -18.33
N ALA A 176 -4.13 -28.17 -18.23
CA ALA A 176 -3.01 -28.93 -17.68
C ALA A 176 -1.71 -28.24 -18.09
N ALA A 177 -1.01 -27.69 -17.10
CA ALA A 177 0.11 -28.33 -16.42
C ALA A 177 1.37 -28.49 -17.26
N ALA A 178 2.37 -27.74 -16.80
CA ALA A 178 3.77 -28.14 -16.62
C ALA A 178 4.53 -28.69 -17.83
N GLU A 179 5.58 -27.99 -18.21
CA GLU A 179 6.96 -28.44 -18.06
C GLU A 179 7.93 -27.48 -18.78
N GLU A 180 8.83 -26.96 -18.02
CA GLU A 180 10.20 -26.65 -18.46
C GLU A 180 10.89 -27.96 -18.84
N PRO A 181 12.03 -28.07 -19.56
CA PRO A 181 13.09 -27.09 -19.62
C PRO A 181 13.89 -26.99 -20.94
N ALA A 182 14.76 -25.96 -20.94
CA ALA A 182 16.14 -25.99 -21.48
C ALA A 182 16.41 -26.32 -22.94
N GLU A 183 17.10 -25.44 -23.54
CA GLU A 183 18.41 -25.50 -24.19
C GLU A 183 18.49 -24.63 -25.44
N THR A 184 19.39 -23.72 -25.36
CA THR A 184 20.09 -23.14 -26.50
C THR A 184 20.78 -24.22 -27.32
N PRO A 185 21.04 -24.06 -28.62
CA PRO A 185 22.20 -23.28 -28.97
C PRO A 185 22.15 -22.48 -30.32
N ALA A 186 22.87 -21.39 -30.23
CA ALA A 186 23.84 -20.89 -31.18
C ALA A 186 23.66 -21.04 -32.71
N CYS A 187 24.06 -19.95 -33.31
CA CYS A 187 24.74 -19.81 -34.61
C CYS A 187 23.91 -19.69 -35.87
N LEU A 188 24.05 -18.55 -36.49
CA LEU A 188 24.75 -18.25 -37.73
C LEU A 188 24.32 -16.85 -38.19
N LEU A 189 25.18 -15.87 -38.03
CA LEU A 189 26.01 -15.32 -39.07
C LEU A 189 25.34 -15.29 -40.45
N TYR A 190 24.90 -14.12 -40.87
CA TYR A 190 25.01 -13.77 -42.27
C TYR A 190 25.35 -12.30 -42.44
N THR A 191 26.46 -12.14 -43.08
CA THR A 191 27.18 -10.98 -43.51
C THR A 191 26.43 -10.10 -44.49
N SER A 192 26.69 -8.81 -44.37
CA SER A 192 26.56 -7.74 -45.33
C SER A 192 27.13 -8.11 -46.72
N PRO A 193 26.71 -7.46 -47.85
CA PRO A 193 27.60 -6.42 -48.35
C PRO A 193 26.93 -5.13 -48.88
N ARG A 194 27.71 -4.10 -48.78
CA ARG A 194 27.71 -2.84 -49.49
C ARG A 194 27.77 -3.02 -51.04
N PRO A 195 27.53 -1.99 -51.83
CA PRO A 195 28.26 -0.72 -51.78
C PRO A 195 27.41 0.51 -51.47
#